data_b852c6d6912c392a3658847ca97b9659
#
_entry.id   b852c6d6912c392a3658847ca97b9659
#
_cell.length_a   1.000
_cell.length_b   1.000
_cell.length_c   1.000
_cell.angle_alpha   90.00
_cell.angle_beta   90.00
_cell.angle_gamma   90.00
#
_symmetry.space_group_name_H-M   'P 1'
#
loop_
_entity.id
_entity.type
_entity.pdbx_description
1 polymer ?
#
loop_
_entity_poly.entity_id
_entity_poly.type
_entity_poly.pdbx_seq_one_letter_code
_entity_poly.pdbx_strand_id
1 'polypeptide(L)'
;MLPATAEVWQLEQGYLAAPAGPHSGAAPGAITEGRLRRSVAPDGRETFLHTVKEGTGLVRREVERTLTREAFVAAWPGTAGRRLRKRRHRVPADGVVIEVDEFLGLGPVEGRPLVMAEVEFRGREEALAYAPPPWLSAEIVREVTEEPAFRNYSLAVRSGTIVPP
;
A
#
# COMPACT_ATOMS: atom_id res chain seq x y z
N MET A 1 9.85 8.38 18.43
CA MET A 1 10.69 9.05 17.38
C MET A 1 11.32 7.97 16.51
N LEU A 2 11.22 8.08 15.17
CA LEU A 2 11.79 7.10 14.23
C LEU A 2 13.33 7.07 14.33
N PRO A 3 13.96 5.89 14.19
CA PRO A 3 15.42 5.76 14.16
C PRO A 3 16.05 6.55 12.99
N ALA A 4 17.27 7.05 13.19
CA ALA A 4 18.02 7.79 12.15
C ALA A 4 18.36 6.92 10.91
N THR A 5 18.30 5.59 11.05
CA THR A 5 18.50 4.61 9.97
C THR A 5 17.28 4.43 9.05
N ALA A 6 16.18 5.13 9.30
CA ALA A 6 14.98 5.02 8.50
C ALA A 6 15.21 5.60 7.09
N GLU A 7 14.96 4.78 6.09
CA GLU A 7 14.88 5.22 4.68
C GLU A 7 13.50 5.79 4.39
N VAL A 8 13.43 6.94 3.71
CA VAL A 8 12.17 7.60 3.40
C VAL A 8 11.81 7.42 1.93
N TRP A 9 10.68 6.78 1.68
CA TRP A 9 10.13 6.53 0.35
C TRP A 9 8.84 7.31 0.14
N GLN A 10 8.61 7.80 -1.08
CA GLN A 10 7.31 8.36 -1.47
C GLN A 10 6.55 7.31 -2.29
N LEU A 11 5.32 7.05 -1.89
CA LEU A 11 4.48 6.06 -2.54
C LEU A 11 3.18 6.69 -3.05
N GLU A 12 2.87 6.41 -4.30
CA GLU A 12 1.55 6.64 -4.88
C GLU A 12 0.99 5.31 -5.34
N GLN A 13 -0.21 4.97 -4.89
CA GLN A 13 -0.86 3.74 -5.30
C GLN A 13 -2.32 3.96 -5.63
N GLY A 14 -2.80 3.24 -6.62
CA GLY A 14 -4.18 3.28 -7.06
C GLY A 14 -4.69 1.90 -7.41
N TYR A 15 -5.99 1.72 -7.26
CA TYR A 15 -6.65 0.45 -7.51
C TYR A 15 -7.53 0.56 -8.74
N LEU A 16 -7.32 -0.34 -9.70
CA LEU A 16 -8.18 -0.47 -10.85
C LEU A 16 -9.52 -1.11 -10.41
N ALA A 17 -10.59 -0.71 -11.06
CA ALA A 17 -11.86 -1.40 -10.87
C ALA A 17 -11.74 -2.81 -11.46
N ALA A 18 -12.32 -3.81 -10.79
CA ALA A 18 -12.49 -5.11 -11.42
C ALA A 18 -13.29 -4.92 -12.73
N PRO A 19 -12.89 -5.59 -13.83
CA PRO A 19 -13.62 -5.47 -15.09
C PRO A 19 -15.08 -5.90 -14.88
N ALA A 20 -16.00 -5.12 -15.43
CA ALA A 20 -17.44 -5.40 -15.36
C ALA A 20 -17.78 -6.56 -16.31
N GLY A 21 -17.38 -7.79 -15.96
CA GLY A 21 -17.74 -9.00 -16.69
C GLY A 21 -16.78 -9.35 -17.87
N PRO A 22 -17.00 -10.51 -18.52
CA PRO A 22 -16.10 -11.09 -19.52
C PRO A 22 -16.02 -10.34 -20.86
N HIS A 23 -16.74 -9.25 -21.04
CA HIS A 23 -16.83 -8.46 -22.27
C HIS A 23 -16.43 -7.00 -22.11
N SER A 24 -15.58 -6.67 -21.12
CA SER A 24 -15.02 -5.33 -21.02
C SER A 24 -14.11 -5.05 -22.23
N GLY A 25 -14.54 -4.50 -23.31
CA GLY A 25 -13.80 -4.23 -24.56
C GLY A 25 -12.41 -3.59 -24.43
N ALA A 26 -11.64 -4.03 -23.45
CA ALA A 26 -10.28 -3.63 -23.20
C ALA A 26 -9.36 -4.17 -24.31
N ALA A 27 -8.46 -3.32 -24.82
CA ALA A 27 -7.47 -3.74 -25.80
C ALA A 27 -6.62 -4.93 -25.28
N PRO A 28 -6.19 -5.85 -26.14
CA PRO A 28 -5.27 -6.91 -25.74
C PRO A 28 -4.05 -6.37 -25.00
N GLY A 29 -3.77 -6.92 -23.81
CA GLY A 29 -2.66 -6.47 -22.95
C GLY A 29 -2.95 -5.24 -22.09
N ALA A 30 -4.15 -4.68 -22.12
CA ALA A 30 -4.52 -3.58 -21.24
C ALA A 30 -4.54 -4.01 -19.76
N ILE A 31 -4.01 -3.15 -18.89
CA ILE A 31 -4.02 -3.35 -17.44
C ILE A 31 -5.35 -2.85 -16.89
N THR A 32 -6.27 -3.76 -16.57
CA THR A 32 -7.67 -3.43 -16.22
C THR A 32 -8.05 -3.75 -14.78
N GLU A 33 -7.20 -4.49 -14.04
CA GLU A 33 -7.47 -4.87 -12.66
C GLU A 33 -6.21 -4.79 -11.80
N GLY A 34 -6.36 -4.87 -10.48
CA GLY A 34 -5.25 -4.90 -9.55
C GLY A 34 -4.83 -3.54 -9.01
N ARG A 35 -3.62 -3.49 -8.47
CA ARG A 35 -3.01 -2.30 -7.87
C ARG A 35 -1.86 -1.79 -8.73
N LEU A 36 -1.87 -0.51 -9.02
CA LEU A 36 -0.71 0.21 -9.56
C LEU A 36 0.01 0.93 -8.43
N ARG A 37 1.34 0.89 -8.41
CA ARG A 37 2.15 1.61 -7.43
C ARG A 37 3.35 2.27 -8.11
N ARG A 38 3.52 3.57 -7.86
CA ARG A 38 4.77 4.30 -8.11
C ARG A 38 5.48 4.47 -6.78
N SER A 39 6.76 4.16 -6.74
CA SER A 39 7.61 4.37 -5.57
C SER A 39 8.79 5.23 -5.96
N VAL A 40 9.13 6.22 -5.13
CA VAL A 40 10.33 7.04 -5.26
C VAL A 40 11.23 6.74 -4.07
N ALA A 41 12.39 6.21 -4.33
CA ALA A 41 13.39 5.87 -3.34
C ALA A 41 14.11 7.11 -2.78
N PRO A 42 14.88 7.00 -1.68
CA PRO A 42 15.65 8.12 -1.12
C PRO A 42 16.64 8.75 -2.10
N ASP A 43 17.17 7.96 -3.04
CA ASP A 43 18.08 8.40 -4.11
C ASP A 43 17.37 9.03 -5.33
N GLY A 44 16.04 9.17 -5.28
CA GLY A 44 15.21 9.71 -6.35
C GLY A 44 14.84 8.70 -7.45
N ARG A 45 15.31 7.46 -7.38
CA ARG A 45 14.96 6.42 -8.35
C ARG A 45 13.49 6.07 -8.25
N GLU A 46 12.81 6.03 -9.40
CA GLU A 46 11.41 5.64 -9.49
C GLU A 46 11.25 4.18 -9.92
N THR A 47 10.25 3.53 -9.36
CA THR A 47 9.80 2.20 -9.78
C THR A 47 8.29 2.20 -9.96
N PHE A 48 7.82 1.45 -10.96
CA PHE A 48 6.40 1.30 -11.27
C PHE A 48 6.03 -0.17 -11.23
N LEU A 49 5.04 -0.50 -10.41
CA LEU A 49 4.65 -1.87 -10.16
C LEU A 49 3.15 -2.05 -10.42
N HIS A 50 2.81 -3.21 -10.96
CA HIS A 50 1.45 -3.71 -11.08
C HIS A 50 1.32 -5.00 -10.29
N THR A 51 0.39 -5.06 -9.36
CA THR A 51 0.13 -6.22 -8.51
C THR A 51 -1.28 -6.71 -8.72
N VAL A 52 -1.44 -7.99 -9.05
CA VAL A 52 -2.73 -8.69 -9.15
C VAL A 52 -2.78 -9.77 -8.07
N LYS A 53 -3.94 -9.92 -7.45
CA LYS A 53 -4.20 -11.03 -6.54
C LYS A 53 -4.91 -12.14 -7.30
N GLU A 54 -4.21 -13.26 -7.50
CA GLU A 54 -4.76 -14.45 -8.18
C GLU A 54 -5.21 -15.48 -7.14
N GLY A 55 -6.32 -16.19 -7.44
CA GLY A 55 -6.86 -17.26 -6.62
C GLY A 55 -8.04 -16.85 -5.75
N THR A 56 -8.70 -17.86 -5.18
CA THR A 56 -9.89 -17.75 -4.33
C THR A 56 -9.63 -18.40 -2.96
N GLY A 57 -10.24 -17.89 -1.88
CA GLY A 57 -10.14 -18.46 -0.54
C GLY A 57 -8.96 -17.93 0.28
N LEU A 58 -8.45 -18.76 1.20
CA LEU A 58 -7.42 -18.40 2.17
C LEU A 58 -6.00 -18.28 1.57
N VAL A 59 -5.75 -18.93 0.44
CA VAL A 59 -4.45 -18.90 -0.25
C VAL A 59 -4.59 -18.04 -1.50
N ARG A 60 -4.14 -16.79 -1.43
CA ARG A 60 -4.08 -15.87 -2.58
C ARG A 60 -2.63 -15.67 -2.97
N ARG A 61 -2.34 -15.85 -4.26
CA ARG A 61 -1.03 -15.54 -4.82
C ARG A 61 -1.04 -14.08 -5.27
N GLU A 62 -0.08 -13.31 -4.82
CA GLU A 62 0.21 -12.01 -5.39
C GLU A 62 1.22 -12.15 -6.54
N VAL A 63 0.83 -11.66 -7.71
CA VAL A 63 1.73 -11.56 -8.87
C VAL A 63 2.07 -10.10 -9.06
N GLU A 64 3.34 -9.77 -8.87
CA GLU A 64 3.86 -8.43 -9.07
C GLU A 64 4.69 -8.36 -10.35
N ARG A 65 4.48 -7.30 -11.14
CA ARG A 65 5.20 -7.03 -12.40
C ARG A 65 5.73 -5.60 -12.39
N THR A 66 6.97 -5.43 -12.82
CA THR A 66 7.51 -4.11 -13.12
C THR A 66 6.90 -3.58 -14.41
N LEU A 67 6.49 -2.32 -14.39
CA LEU A 67 5.98 -1.59 -15.56
C LEU A 67 7.00 -0.58 -16.04
N THR A 68 6.92 -0.21 -17.33
CA THR A 68 7.52 1.03 -17.80
C THR A 68 6.71 2.23 -17.32
N ARG A 69 7.31 3.42 -17.29
CA ARG A 69 6.60 4.66 -16.96
C ARG A 69 5.39 4.87 -17.85
N GLU A 70 5.54 4.63 -19.17
CA GLU A 70 4.48 4.81 -20.18
C GLU A 70 3.29 3.90 -19.91
N ALA A 71 3.54 2.62 -19.62
CA ALA A 71 2.49 1.66 -19.28
C ALA A 71 1.75 2.04 -17.99
N PHE A 72 2.49 2.50 -16.98
CA PHE A 72 1.90 3.00 -15.73
C PHE A 72 1.01 4.22 -15.98
N VAL A 73 1.51 5.24 -16.70
CA VAL A 73 0.78 6.47 -17.01
C VAL A 73 -0.48 6.18 -17.82
N ALA A 74 -0.42 5.27 -18.78
CA ALA A 74 -1.57 4.86 -19.58
C ALA A 74 -2.67 4.20 -18.74
N ALA A 75 -2.30 3.38 -17.74
CA ALA A 75 -3.26 2.67 -16.88
C ALA A 75 -3.75 3.51 -15.68
N TRP A 76 -2.98 4.52 -15.25
CA TRP A 76 -3.25 5.32 -14.04
C TRP A 76 -4.62 6.01 -14.00
N PRO A 77 -5.18 6.55 -15.11
CA PRO A 77 -6.52 7.13 -15.11
C PRO A 77 -7.60 6.18 -14.60
N GLY A 78 -7.48 4.87 -14.86
CA GLY A 78 -8.41 3.85 -14.39
C GLY A 78 -8.50 3.69 -12.86
N THR A 79 -7.59 4.30 -12.12
CA THR A 79 -7.58 4.28 -10.64
C THR A 79 -8.30 5.49 -10.01
N ALA A 80 -8.90 6.38 -10.79
CA ALA A 80 -9.57 7.58 -10.28
C ALA A 80 -10.55 7.24 -9.14
N GLY A 81 -10.56 8.04 -8.08
CA GLY A 81 -11.39 7.82 -6.88
C GLY A 81 -10.92 6.68 -5.96
N ARG A 82 -9.81 5.99 -6.28
CA ARG A 82 -9.27 4.87 -5.47
C ARG A 82 -7.76 4.98 -5.37
N ARG A 83 -7.26 6.11 -4.89
CA ARG A 83 -5.82 6.42 -4.80
C ARG A 83 -5.40 6.75 -3.38
N LEU A 84 -4.16 6.40 -3.06
CA LEU A 84 -3.47 6.77 -1.83
C LEU A 84 -2.11 7.37 -2.14
N ARG A 85 -1.68 8.30 -1.30
CA ARG A 85 -0.30 8.77 -1.23
C ARG A 85 0.23 8.52 0.18
N LYS A 86 1.47 8.06 0.28
CA LYS A 86 2.12 7.75 1.55
C LYS A 86 3.55 8.26 1.56
N ARG A 87 4.01 8.67 2.73
CA ARG A 87 5.42 8.69 3.06
C ARG A 87 5.70 7.45 3.88
N ARG A 88 6.53 6.56 3.34
CA ARG A 88 6.91 5.29 3.98
C ARG A 88 8.31 5.41 4.55
N HIS A 89 8.43 5.14 5.83
CA HIS A 89 9.71 4.99 6.51
C HIS A 89 10.01 3.49 6.65
N ARG A 90 11.12 3.04 6.07
CA ARG A 90 11.58 1.66 6.18
C ARG A 90 12.68 1.59 7.20
N VAL A 91 12.44 0.88 8.29
CA VAL A 91 13.35 0.75 9.44
C VAL A 91 13.78 -0.70 9.56
N PRO A 92 15.04 -1.05 9.24
CA PRO A 92 15.57 -2.37 9.54
C PRO A 92 15.64 -2.59 11.06
N ALA A 93 15.09 -3.70 11.53
CA ALA A 93 15.09 -4.09 12.95
C ALA A 93 15.05 -5.62 13.10
N ASP A 94 16.04 -6.20 13.80
CA ASP A 94 16.08 -7.61 14.21
C ASP A 94 15.71 -8.63 13.12
N GLY A 95 16.22 -8.43 11.90
CA GLY A 95 16.02 -9.35 10.78
C GLY A 95 14.73 -9.14 9.99
N VAL A 96 13.88 -8.18 10.37
CA VAL A 96 12.71 -7.72 9.62
C VAL A 96 12.86 -6.27 9.18
N VAL A 97 11.98 -5.81 8.28
CA VAL A 97 11.84 -4.39 7.96
C VAL A 97 10.48 -3.92 8.48
N ILE A 98 10.50 -2.92 9.35
CA ILE A 98 9.30 -2.24 9.80
C ILE A 98 9.01 -1.12 8.81
N GLU A 99 7.83 -1.13 8.21
CA GLU A 99 7.36 -0.10 7.30
C GLU A 99 6.35 0.79 8.03
N VAL A 100 6.71 2.06 8.26
CA VAL A 100 5.82 3.04 8.89
C VAL A 100 5.30 3.98 7.84
N ASP A 101 4.00 3.92 7.56
CA ASP A 101 3.29 4.66 6.53
C ASP A 101 2.55 5.86 7.13
N GLU A 102 2.93 7.07 6.75
CA GLU A 102 2.15 8.29 6.93
C GLU A 102 1.24 8.49 5.72
N PHE A 103 -0.07 8.48 5.91
CA PHE A 103 -1.03 8.67 4.83
C PHE A 103 -1.24 10.15 4.52
N LEU A 104 -0.88 10.58 3.29
CA LEU A 104 -0.93 11.98 2.87
C LEU A 104 -2.26 12.31 2.19
N GLY A 105 -2.94 13.37 2.66
CA GLY A 105 -4.21 13.81 2.08
C GLY A 105 -5.40 12.90 2.38
N LEU A 106 -5.23 11.90 3.25
CA LEU A 106 -6.34 11.20 3.87
C LEU A 106 -6.85 12.04 5.04
N GLY A 107 -8.16 12.27 5.09
CA GLY A 107 -8.77 12.92 6.26
C GLY A 107 -8.52 12.15 7.55
N PRO A 108 -8.73 12.78 8.71
CA PRO A 108 -8.49 12.13 9.99
C PRO A 108 -9.23 10.81 10.11
N VAL A 109 -8.56 9.82 10.68
CA VAL A 109 -9.15 8.56 11.11
C VAL A 109 -9.26 8.62 12.62
N GLU A 110 -10.47 8.48 13.16
CA GLU A 110 -10.73 8.62 14.60
C GLU A 110 -10.18 9.95 15.19
N GLY A 111 -10.29 11.03 14.39
CA GLY A 111 -9.86 12.38 14.80
C GLY A 111 -8.36 12.66 14.74
N ARG A 112 -7.54 11.74 14.19
CA ARG A 112 -6.08 11.86 14.12
C ARG A 112 -5.56 11.58 12.70
N PRO A 113 -4.41 12.15 12.29
CA PRO A 113 -3.70 11.70 11.11
C PRO A 113 -3.40 10.20 11.21
N LEU A 114 -3.67 9.46 10.13
CA LEU A 114 -3.41 8.02 10.11
C LEU A 114 -1.93 7.76 9.86
N VAL A 115 -1.32 7.05 10.79
CA VAL A 115 -0.01 6.42 10.65
C VAL A 115 -0.17 4.94 10.94
N MET A 116 0.37 4.08 10.08
CA MET A 116 0.33 2.62 10.27
C MET A 116 1.73 2.04 10.19
N ALA A 117 2.02 1.08 11.05
CA ALA A 117 3.21 0.26 10.96
C ALA A 117 2.85 -1.13 10.44
N GLU A 118 3.59 -1.62 9.46
CA GLU A 118 3.43 -2.95 8.86
C GLU A 118 4.75 -3.71 8.98
N VAL A 119 4.67 -5.01 9.29
CA VAL A 119 5.80 -5.94 9.27
C VAL A 119 5.37 -7.20 8.53
N GLU A 120 6.18 -7.61 7.56
CA GLU A 120 5.95 -8.87 6.83
C GLU A 120 6.77 -9.99 7.45
N PHE A 121 6.11 -11.11 7.74
CA PHE A 121 6.72 -12.30 8.33
C PHE A 121 6.68 -13.48 7.35
N ARG A 122 7.65 -14.38 7.47
CA ARG A 122 7.71 -15.60 6.64
C ARG A 122 6.62 -16.61 6.98
N GLY A 123 6.06 -16.50 8.18
CA GLY A 123 5.03 -17.41 8.65
C GLY A 123 4.37 -16.95 9.94
N ARG A 124 3.31 -17.67 10.31
CA ARG A 124 2.49 -17.33 11.47
C ARG A 124 3.27 -17.41 12.80
N GLU A 125 4.16 -18.36 12.93
CA GLU A 125 4.95 -18.54 14.17
C GLU A 125 5.86 -17.33 14.42
N GLU A 126 6.53 -16.83 13.37
CA GLU A 126 7.36 -15.64 13.43
C GLU A 126 6.53 -14.40 13.81
N ALA A 127 5.35 -14.25 13.22
CA ALA A 127 4.43 -13.16 13.54
C ALA A 127 3.96 -13.21 15.00
N LEU A 128 3.65 -14.40 15.54
CA LEU A 128 3.20 -14.55 16.93
C LEU A 128 4.32 -14.34 17.95
N ALA A 129 5.57 -14.62 17.58
CA ALA A 129 6.74 -14.43 18.43
C ALA A 129 7.29 -13.00 18.38
N TYR A 130 6.81 -12.19 17.44
CA TYR A 130 7.35 -10.84 17.24
C TYR A 130 6.94 -9.88 18.35
N ALA A 131 7.93 -9.18 18.89
CA ALA A 131 7.73 -8.06 19.81
C ALA A 131 8.23 -6.77 19.17
N PRO A 132 7.39 -5.75 18.99
CA PRO A 132 7.82 -4.47 18.45
C PRO A 132 8.93 -3.83 19.30
N PRO A 133 9.93 -3.18 18.67
CA PRO A 133 10.97 -2.50 19.42
C PRO A 133 10.39 -1.37 20.28
N PRO A 134 11.06 -0.95 21.38
CA PRO A 134 10.53 0.03 22.34
C PRO A 134 10.09 1.36 21.72
N TRP A 135 10.81 1.84 20.69
CA TRP A 135 10.46 3.09 20.01
C TRP A 135 9.13 3.01 19.24
N LEU A 136 8.73 1.79 18.80
CA LEU A 136 7.47 1.57 18.10
C LEU A 136 6.36 1.20 19.08
N SER A 137 6.62 0.29 20.02
CA SER A 137 5.62 -0.19 20.98
C SER A 137 5.02 0.91 21.82
N ALA A 138 5.80 1.97 22.15
CA ALA A 138 5.32 3.14 22.88
C ALA A 138 4.33 4.02 22.09
N GLU A 139 4.30 3.89 20.76
CA GLU A 139 3.46 4.71 19.87
C GLU A 139 2.24 3.93 19.35
N ILE A 140 2.20 2.60 19.52
CA ILE A 140 1.09 1.76 19.05
C ILE A 140 -0.17 2.07 19.87
N VAL A 141 -1.21 2.51 19.16
CA VAL A 141 -2.54 2.72 19.76
C VAL A 141 -3.30 1.40 19.81
N ARG A 142 -3.29 0.63 18.72
CA ARG A 142 -3.91 -0.69 18.62
C ARG A 142 -3.47 -1.44 17.37
N GLU A 143 -3.69 -2.74 17.38
CA GLU A 143 -3.52 -3.59 16.20
C GLU A 143 -4.78 -3.54 15.33
N VAL A 144 -4.57 -3.51 13.98
CA VAL A 144 -5.67 -3.41 13.01
C VAL A 144 -5.56 -4.45 11.87
N THR A 145 -4.73 -5.47 12.03
CA THR A 145 -4.44 -6.50 11.01
C THR A 145 -5.71 -7.13 10.44
N GLU A 146 -6.66 -7.46 11.31
CA GLU A 146 -7.92 -8.10 10.92
C GLU A 146 -9.03 -7.10 10.54
N GLU A 147 -8.79 -5.79 10.62
CA GLU A 147 -9.79 -4.78 10.34
C GLU A 147 -9.84 -4.37 8.87
N PRO A 148 -10.89 -4.72 8.10
CA PRO A 148 -10.98 -4.40 6.68
C PRO A 148 -10.92 -2.89 6.36
N ALA A 149 -11.37 -2.04 7.29
CA ALA A 149 -11.39 -0.59 7.11
C ALA A 149 -9.98 0.02 6.98
N PHE A 150 -8.95 -0.64 7.55
CA PHE A 150 -7.55 -0.20 7.50
C PHE A 150 -6.77 -0.81 6.32
N ARG A 151 -7.40 -1.65 5.51
CA ARG A 151 -6.75 -2.12 4.28
C ARG A 151 -6.54 -0.97 3.31
N ASN A 152 -5.39 -0.96 2.66
CA ASN A 152 -5.03 0.10 1.71
C ASN A 152 -6.09 0.38 0.64
N TYR A 153 -6.83 -0.64 0.17
CA TYR A 153 -7.95 -0.47 -0.75
C TYR A 153 -9.09 0.35 -0.13
N SER A 154 -9.51 0.00 1.08
CA SER A 154 -10.59 0.69 1.79
C SER A 154 -10.24 2.15 2.07
N LEU A 155 -8.99 2.40 2.47
CA LEU A 155 -8.45 3.74 2.67
C LEU A 155 -8.39 4.53 1.35
N ALA A 156 -8.05 3.89 0.24
CA ALA A 156 -8.02 4.52 -1.09
C ALA A 156 -9.41 4.96 -1.56
N VAL A 157 -10.43 4.13 -1.35
CA VAL A 157 -11.83 4.47 -1.65
C VAL A 157 -12.29 5.64 -0.77
N ARG A 158 -11.99 5.60 0.52
CA ARG A 158 -12.29 6.70 1.45
C ARG A 158 -11.61 8.00 1.05
N SER A 159 -10.33 7.95 0.64
CA SER A 159 -9.58 9.11 0.16
C SER A 159 -10.22 9.73 -1.10
N GLY A 160 -10.70 8.90 -2.02
CA GLY A 160 -11.38 9.36 -3.24
C GLY A 160 -12.74 10.03 -3.00
N THR A 161 -13.33 9.85 -1.81
CA THR A 161 -14.59 10.49 -1.42
C THR A 161 -14.35 11.88 -0.81
N ILE A 162 -13.11 12.19 -0.41
CA ILE A 162 -12.73 13.52 0.09
C ILE A 162 -12.45 14.40 -1.13
N VAL A 163 -13.43 15.21 -1.51
CA VAL A 163 -13.25 16.28 -2.52
C VAL A 163 -12.25 17.28 -1.91
N PRO A 164 -11.14 17.62 -2.58
CA PRO A 164 -10.27 18.69 -2.10
C PRO A 164 -11.05 20.00 -2.07
N PRO A 165 -10.79 20.87 -1.10
CA PRO A 165 -11.40 22.18 -1.01
C PRO A 165 -11.08 23.07 -2.21
#